data_c40e919f735bca176495ef75723930b9
#
_entry.id   c40e919f735bca176495ef75723930b9
#
_cell.length_a   1.000
_cell.length_b   1.000
_cell.length_c   1.000
_cell.angle_alpha   90.00
_cell.angle_beta   90.00
_cell.angle_gamma   90.00
#
_symmetry.space_group_name_H-M   'P 1'
#
loop_
_entity.id
_entity.type
_entity.pdbx_description
1 polymer ?
#
loop_
_entity_poly.entity_id
_entity_poly.type
_entity_poly.pdbx_seq_one_letter_code
_entity_poly.pdbx_strand_id
1 'polypeptide(L)'
;MKLRKLLLTNNACYKAGKIITPKGIMVHSTGANNPWLKRYVGPDDGLLGKNQYNNHWNQDKPGGRQVCVHAFIGKLADGSIATYQTLPWNHRGWHAGGTANNSHIGFEICEDGLTDASYFFAVYKEALELCVYLCKLYGFSEKDIICHSEGYKRGIASNHGDVMHWFPKHGKSMDTFRADVKKLLSAENKPVDSVKKKYYRVQIGAYSDSANAEAQLAKAKKAGFTDAFIKYD
;
A
#
# COMPACT_ATOMS: atom_id res chain seq x y z
N MET A 1 -4.80 -0.97 -3.58
CA MET A 1 -4.37 -1.12 -2.16
C MET A 1 -5.51 -0.77 -1.22
N LYS A 2 -5.73 -1.62 -0.24
CA LYS A 2 -6.68 -1.34 0.86
C LYS A 2 -5.88 -0.86 2.09
N LEU A 3 -5.39 0.37 2.05
CA LEU A 3 -4.62 0.95 3.16
C LEU A 3 -5.54 1.39 4.29
N ARG A 4 -5.30 0.82 5.47
CA ARG A 4 -5.95 1.18 6.74
C ARG A 4 -4.91 1.72 7.71
N LYS A 5 -5.33 2.43 8.72
CA LYS A 5 -4.44 3.01 9.73
C LYS A 5 -4.87 2.55 11.11
N LEU A 6 -4.00 1.80 11.78
CA LEU A 6 -4.13 1.44 13.18
C LEU A 6 -2.74 1.52 13.82
N LEU A 7 -2.42 2.70 14.36
CA LEU A 7 -1.11 2.95 14.94
C LEU A 7 -0.96 2.17 16.26
N LEU A 8 0.17 1.48 16.41
CA LEU A 8 0.48 0.68 17.59
C LEU A 8 1.02 1.58 18.71
N THR A 9 0.14 2.38 19.30
CA THR A 9 0.49 3.45 20.25
C THR A 9 1.13 2.98 21.55
N ASN A 10 0.94 1.69 21.90
CA ASN A 10 1.59 1.07 23.06
C ASN A 10 2.99 0.54 22.76
N ASN A 11 3.41 0.48 21.47
CA ASN A 11 4.72 0.00 21.10
C ASN A 11 5.80 1.04 21.45
N ALA A 12 6.96 0.56 21.94
CA ALA A 12 8.07 1.42 22.36
C ALA A 12 8.56 2.35 21.25
N CYS A 13 8.54 1.91 19.98
CA CYS A 13 8.95 2.76 18.85
C CYS A 13 7.99 3.94 18.64
N TYR A 14 6.68 3.71 18.79
CA TYR A 14 5.70 4.79 18.71
C TYR A 14 5.87 5.78 19.86
N LYS A 15 5.99 5.27 21.11
CA LYS A 15 6.17 6.09 22.31
C LYS A 15 7.46 6.92 22.28
N ALA A 16 8.53 6.36 21.69
CA ALA A 16 9.80 7.07 21.54
C ALA A 16 9.70 8.30 20.63
N GLY A 17 8.74 8.34 19.70
CA GLY A 17 8.45 9.49 18.84
C GLY A 17 9.62 9.95 17.98
N LYS A 18 10.66 9.11 17.80
CA LYS A 18 11.88 9.51 17.07
C LYS A 18 11.57 9.66 15.58
N ILE A 19 11.83 10.83 15.03
CA ILE A 19 11.57 11.15 13.62
C ILE A 19 12.79 10.81 12.77
N ILE A 20 12.52 10.33 11.55
CA ILE A 20 13.50 10.10 10.50
C ILE A 20 13.11 10.87 9.23
N THR A 21 14.07 11.11 8.36
CA THR A 21 13.83 11.49 6.96
C THR A 21 13.96 10.23 6.12
N PRO A 22 12.86 9.66 5.62
CA PRO A 22 12.91 8.45 4.80
C PRO A 22 13.75 8.66 3.54
N LYS A 23 14.61 7.69 3.22
CA LYS A 23 15.47 7.67 2.03
C LYS A 23 15.22 6.44 1.14
N GLY A 24 14.32 5.54 1.58
CA GLY A 24 13.99 4.34 0.84
C GLY A 24 12.98 3.47 1.58
N ILE A 25 12.70 2.33 0.99
CA ILE A 25 11.73 1.34 1.47
C ILE A 25 12.47 0.02 1.68
N MET A 26 12.22 -0.66 2.80
CA MET A 26 12.72 -2.01 3.07
C MET A 26 11.56 -2.99 3.16
N VAL A 27 11.55 -3.95 2.25
CA VAL A 27 10.56 -5.02 2.18
C VAL A 27 11.00 -6.17 3.07
N HIS A 28 10.11 -6.58 3.97
CA HIS A 28 10.30 -7.72 4.85
C HIS A 28 9.17 -8.73 4.68
N SER A 29 9.37 -9.91 5.22
CA SER A 29 8.31 -10.89 5.46
C SER A 29 8.50 -11.54 6.82
N THR A 30 7.39 -11.94 7.44
CA THR A 30 7.35 -12.22 8.89
C THR A 30 8.13 -13.45 9.34
N GLY A 31 8.61 -14.31 8.43
CA GLY A 31 9.32 -15.54 8.76
C GLY A 31 8.50 -16.54 9.58
N ALA A 32 7.17 -16.42 9.55
CA ALA A 32 6.27 -17.22 10.35
C ALA A 32 5.03 -17.63 9.55
N ASN A 33 4.67 -18.90 9.59
CA ASN A 33 3.45 -19.41 8.93
C ASN A 33 2.19 -18.88 9.64
N ASN A 34 1.92 -17.60 9.44
CA ASN A 34 0.73 -16.91 9.96
C ASN A 34 0.32 -15.75 9.06
N PRO A 35 -0.57 -15.97 8.08
CA PRO A 35 -0.99 -14.94 7.12
C PRO A 35 -1.95 -13.89 7.71
N TRP A 36 -2.37 -14.02 8.96
CA TRP A 36 -3.41 -13.19 9.54
C TRP A 36 -2.86 -11.93 10.20
N LEU A 37 -3.35 -10.77 9.77
CA LEU A 37 -2.97 -9.47 10.33
C LEU A 37 -3.19 -9.38 11.84
N LYS A 38 -4.23 -10.00 12.38
CA LYS A 38 -4.51 -9.99 13.82
C LYS A 38 -3.36 -10.50 14.70
N ARG A 39 -2.42 -11.30 14.12
CA ARG A 39 -1.22 -11.76 14.86
C ARG A 39 -0.27 -10.61 15.17
N TYR A 40 -0.24 -9.59 14.31
CA TYR A 40 0.74 -8.50 14.35
C TYR A 40 0.11 -7.15 14.66
N VAL A 41 -1.10 -6.91 14.18
CA VAL A 41 -1.85 -5.66 14.30
C VAL A 41 -2.99 -5.85 15.29
N GLY A 42 -3.19 -4.88 16.17
CA GLY A 42 -4.26 -4.92 17.17
C GLY A 42 -4.29 -3.67 18.06
N PRO A 43 -5.34 -3.54 18.86
CA PRO A 43 -6.45 -4.50 19.04
C PRO A 43 -7.32 -4.66 17.81
N ASP A 44 -8.32 -5.57 17.89
CA ASP A 44 -9.32 -5.76 16.84
C ASP A 44 -10.10 -4.47 16.59
N ASP A 45 -10.20 -4.10 15.33
CA ASP A 45 -10.95 -2.92 14.85
C ASP A 45 -12.28 -3.31 14.17
N GLY A 46 -12.75 -4.55 14.38
CA GLY A 46 -13.92 -5.13 13.75
C GLY A 46 -13.63 -5.82 12.41
N LEU A 47 -12.41 -5.73 11.88
CA LEU A 47 -11.99 -6.31 10.59
C LEU A 47 -10.84 -7.31 10.76
N LEU A 48 -9.97 -7.08 11.73
CA LEU A 48 -8.84 -7.96 12.02
C LEU A 48 -9.28 -9.30 12.58
N GLY A 49 -10.34 -9.29 13.38
CA GLY A 49 -10.80 -10.43 14.17
C GLY A 49 -10.02 -10.60 15.47
N LYS A 50 -10.63 -11.32 16.41
CA LYS A 50 -10.09 -11.51 17.76
C LYS A 50 -8.74 -12.26 17.72
N ASN A 51 -7.73 -11.68 18.35
CA ASN A 51 -6.47 -12.35 18.68
C ASN A 51 -6.57 -12.90 20.11
N GLN A 52 -6.89 -14.18 20.23
CA GLN A 52 -7.10 -14.85 21.54
C GLN A 52 -5.84 -14.89 22.43
N TYR A 53 -4.65 -14.76 21.84
CA TYR A 53 -3.38 -14.79 22.58
C TYR A 53 -2.90 -13.39 22.96
N ASN A 54 -3.59 -12.34 22.53
CA ASN A 54 -3.20 -10.93 22.74
C ASN A 54 -1.71 -10.67 22.46
N ASN A 55 -1.16 -11.33 21.44
CA ASN A 55 0.26 -11.29 21.10
C ASN A 55 0.59 -10.41 19.88
N HIS A 56 -0.34 -9.48 19.55
CA HIS A 56 -0.09 -8.45 18.53
C HIS A 56 0.97 -7.44 18.98
N TRP A 57 1.52 -6.68 18.04
CA TRP A 57 2.66 -5.81 18.31
C TRP A 57 2.31 -4.45 18.97
N ASN A 58 1.04 -4.21 19.30
CA ASN A 58 0.64 -3.03 20.10
C ASN A 58 0.93 -3.24 21.59
N GLN A 59 2.17 -3.56 21.90
CA GLN A 59 2.74 -3.79 23.22
C GLN A 59 4.10 -3.10 23.28
N ASP A 60 4.60 -2.79 24.46
CA ASP A 60 5.89 -2.12 24.64
C ASP A 60 7.03 -2.91 23.99
N LYS A 61 7.11 -4.21 24.28
CA LYS A 61 8.10 -5.13 23.72
C LYS A 61 7.43 -6.42 23.24
N PRO A 62 6.90 -6.47 22.01
CA PRO A 62 6.26 -7.68 21.48
C PRO A 62 7.21 -8.88 21.54
N GLY A 63 6.80 -9.96 22.24
CA GLY A 63 7.67 -11.12 22.43
C GLY A 63 8.99 -10.81 23.14
N GLY A 64 9.02 -9.78 24.01
CA GLY A 64 10.19 -9.37 24.78
C GLY A 64 11.22 -8.56 23.98
N ARG A 65 10.95 -8.23 22.71
CA ARG A 65 11.88 -7.53 21.81
C ARG A 65 11.37 -6.15 21.41
N GLN A 66 12.28 -5.20 21.23
CA GLN A 66 11.95 -3.95 20.57
C GLN A 66 11.84 -4.23 19.07
N VAL A 67 10.63 -4.34 18.57
CA VAL A 67 10.35 -4.52 17.13
C VAL A 67 9.17 -3.67 16.73
N CYS A 68 9.28 -3.00 15.62
CA CYS A 68 8.18 -2.31 14.96
C CYS A 68 8.49 -2.06 13.49
N VAL A 69 7.45 -2.12 12.68
CA VAL A 69 7.47 -1.75 11.27
C VAL A 69 6.39 -0.71 11.00
N HIS A 70 6.46 -0.07 9.86
CA HIS A 70 5.51 0.98 9.48
C HIS A 70 4.19 0.42 8.95
N ALA A 71 4.20 -0.79 8.39
CA ALA A 71 2.98 -1.46 7.95
C ALA A 71 3.11 -2.99 7.95
N PHE A 72 1.94 -3.64 7.99
CA PHE A 72 1.78 -5.07 7.74
C PHE A 72 0.81 -5.30 6.58
N ILE A 73 1.08 -6.32 5.76
CA ILE A 73 0.23 -6.80 4.68
C ILE A 73 -0.15 -8.25 4.97
N GLY A 74 -1.44 -8.57 4.95
CA GLY A 74 -1.91 -9.93 5.21
C GLY A 74 -3.43 -10.06 5.17
N LYS A 75 -3.94 -11.18 5.68
CA LYS A 75 -5.38 -11.49 5.71
C LYS A 75 -6.11 -10.78 6.85
N LEU A 76 -7.28 -10.23 6.53
CA LEU A 76 -8.34 -9.85 7.46
C LEU A 76 -9.13 -11.07 7.93
N ALA A 77 -10.03 -10.90 8.90
CA ALA A 77 -10.87 -11.97 9.41
C ALA A 77 -11.74 -12.67 8.34
N ASP A 78 -12.14 -11.94 7.30
CA ASP A 78 -12.89 -12.47 6.16
C ASP A 78 -12.01 -13.13 5.07
N GLY A 79 -10.70 -13.20 5.29
CA GLY A 79 -9.72 -13.75 4.35
C GLY A 79 -9.26 -12.77 3.25
N SER A 80 -9.86 -11.60 3.12
CA SER A 80 -9.40 -10.58 2.17
C SER A 80 -8.04 -10.00 2.57
N ILE A 81 -7.28 -9.50 1.58
CA ILE A 81 -5.97 -8.90 1.83
C ILE A 81 -6.12 -7.40 2.09
N ALA A 82 -5.35 -6.91 3.06
CA ALA A 82 -5.26 -5.49 3.37
C ALA A 82 -3.86 -5.10 3.86
N THR A 83 -3.57 -3.81 3.78
CA THR A 83 -2.39 -3.17 4.38
C THR A 83 -2.81 -2.36 5.59
N TYR A 84 -2.14 -2.55 6.73
CA TYR A 84 -2.30 -1.71 7.92
C TYR A 84 -1.05 -0.90 8.18
N GLN A 85 -1.18 0.42 8.15
CA GLN A 85 -0.15 1.32 8.66
C GLN A 85 -0.16 1.26 10.19
N THR A 86 0.97 0.91 10.78
CA THR A 86 1.15 0.64 12.21
C THR A 86 2.05 1.65 12.91
N LEU A 87 2.86 2.40 12.15
CA LEU A 87 3.71 3.48 12.63
C LEU A 87 3.60 4.66 11.65
N PRO A 88 3.67 5.94 12.07
CA PRO A 88 3.79 7.05 11.14
C PRO A 88 5.01 6.86 10.22
N TRP A 89 4.87 7.14 8.92
CA TRP A 89 5.89 6.83 7.92
C TRP A 89 7.25 7.48 8.19
N ASN A 90 7.28 8.61 8.87
CA ASN A 90 8.48 9.34 9.25
C ASN A 90 8.95 9.05 10.68
N HIS A 91 8.41 8.04 11.35
CA HIS A 91 8.93 7.59 12.63
C HIS A 91 10.04 6.55 12.42
N ARG A 92 10.99 6.51 13.36
CA ARG A 92 12.02 5.48 13.36
C ARG A 92 11.41 4.13 13.72
N GLY A 93 11.45 3.18 12.79
CA GLY A 93 11.13 1.80 13.06
C GLY A 93 12.28 1.03 13.76
N TRP A 94 12.00 -0.20 14.16
CA TRP A 94 13.01 -1.15 14.61
C TRP A 94 12.77 -2.48 13.89
N HIS A 95 13.19 -2.53 12.62
CA HIS A 95 12.90 -3.64 11.71
C HIS A 95 14.13 -4.21 11.01
N ALA A 96 15.22 -3.44 10.92
CA ALA A 96 16.39 -3.81 10.13
C ALA A 96 17.55 -4.35 10.96
N GLY A 97 17.54 -4.19 12.30
CA GLY A 97 18.66 -4.56 13.15
C GLY A 97 19.96 -3.78 12.84
N GLY A 98 19.86 -2.65 12.13
CA GLY A 98 21.00 -1.83 11.72
C GLY A 98 20.63 -0.38 11.42
N THR A 99 21.51 0.32 10.70
CA THR A 99 21.37 1.76 10.41
C THR A 99 20.19 2.07 9.48
N ALA A 100 19.68 1.11 8.72
CA ALA A 100 18.49 1.26 7.91
C ALA A 100 17.25 1.66 8.73
N ASN A 101 17.19 1.31 10.03
CA ASN A 101 16.15 1.81 10.94
C ASN A 101 16.05 3.35 10.99
N ASN A 102 17.14 4.05 10.65
CA ASN A 102 17.20 5.51 10.70
C ASN A 102 16.88 6.19 9.35
N SER A 103 16.57 5.38 8.30
CA SER A 103 16.46 5.91 6.94
C SER A 103 15.46 5.18 6.05
N HIS A 104 14.97 4.02 6.42
CA HIS A 104 14.06 3.25 5.58
C HIS A 104 12.69 3.06 6.24
N ILE A 105 11.64 3.18 5.43
CA ILE A 105 10.29 2.75 5.78
C ILE A 105 10.27 1.23 5.62
N GLY A 106 10.12 0.47 6.71
CA GLY A 106 10.01 -0.98 6.66
C GLY A 106 8.56 -1.45 6.74
N PHE A 107 8.19 -2.45 5.96
CA PHE A 107 6.91 -3.14 6.10
C PHE A 107 7.08 -4.65 6.00
N GLU A 108 6.18 -5.37 6.65
CA GLU A 108 6.17 -6.83 6.71
C GLU A 108 5.03 -7.42 5.88
N ILE A 109 5.34 -8.40 5.04
CA ILE A 109 4.35 -9.25 4.40
C ILE A 109 4.15 -10.46 5.29
N CYS A 110 2.94 -10.68 5.80
CA CYS A 110 2.62 -11.86 6.58
C CYS A 110 2.78 -13.12 5.72
N GLU A 111 3.58 -14.09 6.18
CA GLU A 111 3.78 -15.33 5.44
C GLU A 111 2.71 -16.37 5.76
N ASP A 112 2.42 -17.21 4.78
CA ASP A 112 1.76 -18.50 4.96
C ASP A 112 2.81 -19.64 5.02
N GLY A 113 2.42 -20.87 4.68
CA GLY A 113 3.37 -22.00 4.55
C GLY A 113 4.32 -21.90 3.35
N LEU A 114 4.44 -20.74 2.70
CA LEU A 114 5.30 -20.42 1.55
C LEU A 114 4.97 -21.15 0.24
N THR A 115 3.82 -21.81 0.16
CA THR A 115 3.46 -22.66 -0.99
C THR A 115 2.17 -22.24 -1.69
N ASP A 116 1.29 -21.48 -1.04
CA ASP A 116 0.05 -20.98 -1.65
C ASP A 116 0.33 -19.83 -2.62
N ALA A 117 0.37 -20.17 -3.92
CA ALA A 117 0.60 -19.18 -4.97
C ALA A 117 -0.50 -18.12 -5.04
N SER A 118 -1.76 -18.48 -4.75
CA SER A 118 -2.88 -17.53 -4.77
C SER A 118 -2.71 -16.46 -3.69
N TYR A 119 -2.38 -16.88 -2.47
CA TYR A 119 -2.07 -15.98 -1.38
C TYR A 119 -0.84 -15.11 -1.69
N PHE A 120 0.25 -15.75 -2.15
CA PHE A 120 1.47 -15.03 -2.50
C PHE A 120 1.21 -13.90 -3.49
N PHE A 121 0.56 -14.18 -4.63
CA PHE A 121 0.32 -13.14 -5.63
C PHE A 121 -0.65 -12.06 -5.16
N ALA A 122 -1.56 -12.37 -4.25
CA ALA A 122 -2.45 -11.37 -3.65
C ALA A 122 -1.69 -10.38 -2.76
N VAL A 123 -0.83 -10.86 -1.84
CA VAL A 123 -0.01 -9.98 -0.98
C VAL A 123 1.13 -9.31 -1.74
N TYR A 124 1.70 -9.97 -2.75
CA TYR A 124 2.70 -9.39 -3.64
C TYR A 124 2.14 -8.16 -4.37
N LYS A 125 0.95 -8.28 -4.95
CA LYS A 125 0.24 -7.16 -5.59
C LYS A 125 0.01 -6.01 -4.60
N GLU A 126 -0.47 -6.31 -3.41
CA GLU A 126 -0.72 -5.30 -2.37
C GLU A 126 0.58 -4.59 -1.96
N ALA A 127 1.71 -5.35 -1.86
CA ALA A 127 3.03 -4.80 -1.57
C ALA A 127 3.56 -3.89 -2.69
N LEU A 128 3.34 -4.24 -3.96
CA LEU A 128 3.64 -3.36 -5.10
C LEU A 128 2.89 -2.02 -4.98
N GLU A 129 1.59 -2.08 -4.68
CA GLU A 129 0.73 -0.89 -4.56
C GLU A 129 1.15 -0.02 -3.36
N LEU A 130 1.58 -0.62 -2.23
CA LEU A 130 2.15 0.12 -1.10
C LEU A 130 3.47 0.81 -1.49
N CYS A 131 4.37 0.12 -2.20
CA CYS A 131 5.61 0.73 -2.67
C CYS A 131 5.35 1.88 -3.64
N VAL A 132 4.42 1.75 -4.58
CA VAL A 132 4.02 2.84 -5.49
C VAL A 132 3.49 4.04 -4.71
N TYR A 133 2.62 3.81 -3.72
CA TYR A 133 2.12 4.86 -2.84
C TYR A 133 3.25 5.60 -2.11
N LEU A 134 4.19 4.86 -1.49
CA LEU A 134 5.31 5.45 -0.75
C LEU A 134 6.31 6.15 -1.68
N CYS A 135 6.58 5.60 -2.86
CA CYS A 135 7.42 6.25 -3.87
C CYS A 135 6.88 7.63 -4.25
N LYS A 136 5.57 7.73 -4.47
CA LYS A 136 4.92 9.01 -4.78
C LYS A 136 4.96 9.98 -3.61
N LEU A 137 4.71 9.48 -2.41
CA LEU A 137 4.66 10.31 -1.19
C LEU A 137 6.02 10.95 -0.87
N TYR A 138 7.12 10.25 -1.15
CA TYR A 138 8.47 10.67 -0.78
C TYR A 138 9.37 11.00 -1.97
N GLY A 139 8.88 10.89 -3.21
CA GLY A 139 9.69 11.14 -4.40
C GLY A 139 10.71 10.04 -4.67
N PHE A 140 10.46 8.79 -4.23
CA PHE A 140 11.33 7.66 -4.46
C PHE A 140 11.10 7.04 -5.84
N SER A 141 12.09 6.31 -6.31
CA SER A 141 12.03 5.43 -7.47
C SER A 141 12.04 3.96 -7.04
N GLU A 142 11.89 3.05 -7.99
CA GLU A 142 12.06 1.62 -7.76
C GLU A 142 13.44 1.24 -7.20
N LYS A 143 14.47 2.07 -7.46
CA LYS A 143 15.85 1.85 -7.02
C LYS A 143 16.05 2.04 -5.51
N ASP A 144 15.15 2.79 -4.89
CA ASP A 144 15.16 3.07 -3.45
C ASP A 144 14.45 1.99 -2.64
N ILE A 145 14.04 0.88 -3.30
CA ILE A 145 13.40 -0.27 -2.70
C ILE A 145 14.41 -1.41 -2.56
N ILE A 146 14.61 -1.87 -1.34
CA ILE A 146 15.47 -3.00 -1.01
C ILE A 146 14.72 -4.01 -0.15
N CYS A 147 15.25 -5.23 -0.01
CA CYS A 147 14.81 -6.17 1.01
C CYS A 147 15.84 -6.28 2.15
N HIS A 148 15.49 -7.02 3.20
CA HIS A 148 16.37 -7.16 4.36
C HIS A 148 17.74 -7.76 3.97
N SER A 149 17.75 -8.84 3.17
CA SER A 149 19.00 -9.48 2.73
C SER A 149 19.91 -8.57 1.89
N GLU A 150 19.32 -7.67 1.07
CA GLU A 150 20.08 -6.65 0.35
C GLU A 150 20.62 -5.57 1.31
N GLY A 151 19.85 -5.20 2.33
CA GLY A 151 20.29 -4.31 3.40
C GLY A 151 21.49 -4.88 4.18
N TYR A 152 21.47 -6.19 4.47
CA TYR A 152 22.62 -6.89 5.06
C TYR A 152 23.87 -6.81 4.18
N LYS A 153 23.73 -7.12 2.89
CA LYS A 153 24.86 -7.01 1.93
C LYS A 153 25.44 -5.60 1.83
N ARG A 154 24.63 -4.57 2.10
CA ARG A 154 25.05 -3.16 2.15
C ARG A 154 25.60 -2.73 3.52
N GLY A 155 25.64 -3.61 4.51
CA GLY A 155 26.11 -3.31 5.87
C GLY A 155 25.18 -2.40 6.69
N ILE A 156 23.90 -2.29 6.31
CA ILE A 156 22.92 -1.41 6.98
C ILE A 156 21.80 -2.18 7.69
N ALA A 157 21.79 -3.51 7.60
CA ALA A 157 20.83 -4.37 8.27
C ALA A 157 21.51 -5.62 8.86
N SER A 158 20.85 -6.30 9.79
CA SER A 158 21.28 -7.60 10.32
C SER A 158 21.10 -8.72 9.29
N ASN A 159 21.70 -9.87 9.55
CA ASN A 159 21.64 -11.01 8.63
C ASN A 159 20.27 -11.72 8.72
N HIS A 160 19.38 -11.43 7.76
CA HIS A 160 18.10 -12.11 7.58
C HIS A 160 17.85 -12.35 6.09
N GLY A 161 17.16 -13.46 5.77
CA GLY A 161 16.94 -13.92 4.39
C GLY A 161 15.69 -13.37 3.71
N ASP A 162 14.85 -12.64 4.43
CA ASP A 162 13.59 -12.11 3.91
C ASP A 162 13.85 -10.99 2.87
N VAL A 163 13.12 -11.00 1.78
CA VAL A 163 12.03 -11.89 1.32
C VAL A 163 12.53 -13.04 0.43
N MET A 164 13.88 -13.21 0.30
CA MET A 164 14.48 -14.06 -0.72
C MET A 164 14.34 -15.56 -0.46
N HIS A 165 13.92 -15.99 0.73
CA HIS A 165 13.55 -17.37 1.02
C HIS A 165 12.15 -17.74 0.48
N TRP A 166 11.31 -16.75 0.17
CA TRP A 166 9.94 -16.92 -0.27
C TRP A 166 9.71 -16.58 -1.74
N PHE A 167 10.09 -15.38 -2.20
CA PHE A 167 9.84 -14.89 -3.57
C PHE A 167 10.28 -15.86 -4.67
N PRO A 168 11.48 -16.49 -4.62
CA PRO A 168 11.91 -17.43 -5.65
C PRO A 168 11.04 -18.67 -5.79
N LYS A 169 10.34 -19.10 -4.72
CA LYS A 169 9.40 -20.24 -4.77
C LYS A 169 8.22 -19.97 -5.70
N HIS A 170 7.94 -18.70 -5.98
CA HIS A 170 6.88 -18.24 -6.87
C HIS A 170 7.40 -17.54 -8.14
N GLY A 171 8.67 -17.79 -8.51
CA GLY A 171 9.29 -17.23 -9.70
C GLY A 171 9.52 -15.71 -9.64
N LYS A 172 9.61 -15.14 -8.43
CA LYS A 172 9.85 -13.72 -8.20
C LYS A 172 11.21 -13.47 -7.56
N SER A 173 11.73 -12.25 -7.71
CA SER A 173 12.96 -11.75 -7.07
C SER A 173 12.77 -10.27 -6.73
N MET A 174 13.72 -9.67 -6.04
CA MET A 174 13.71 -8.22 -5.82
C MET A 174 13.87 -7.43 -7.12
N ASP A 175 14.55 -7.98 -8.13
CA ASP A 175 14.65 -7.32 -9.44
C ASP A 175 13.31 -7.33 -10.17
N THR A 176 12.59 -8.46 -10.17
CA THR A 176 11.24 -8.51 -10.74
C THR A 176 10.28 -7.62 -9.95
N PHE A 177 10.41 -7.56 -8.61
CA PHE A 177 9.59 -6.69 -7.77
C PHE A 177 9.80 -5.22 -8.12
N ARG A 178 11.04 -4.76 -8.23
CA ARG A 178 11.38 -3.40 -8.64
C ARG A 178 10.90 -3.09 -10.07
N ALA A 179 11.04 -4.03 -10.99
CA ALA A 179 10.54 -3.87 -12.37
C ALA A 179 9.00 -3.71 -12.41
N ASP A 180 8.29 -4.50 -11.60
CA ASP A 180 6.85 -4.42 -11.47
C ASP A 180 6.41 -3.06 -10.85
N VAL A 181 7.10 -2.57 -9.81
CA VAL A 181 6.88 -1.22 -9.23
C VAL A 181 7.13 -0.13 -10.27
N LYS A 182 8.25 -0.20 -11.00
CA LYS A 182 8.58 0.76 -12.06
C LYS A 182 7.49 0.83 -13.12
N LYS A 183 7.00 -0.33 -13.55
CA LYS A 183 5.91 -0.42 -14.53
C LYS A 183 4.65 0.29 -14.03
N LEU A 184 4.28 0.08 -12.77
CA LEU A 184 3.12 0.74 -12.18
C LEU A 184 3.31 2.26 -12.06
N LEU A 185 4.48 2.72 -11.59
CA LEU A 185 4.82 4.14 -11.52
C LEU A 185 4.74 4.81 -12.91
N SER A 186 5.26 4.13 -13.96
CA SER A 186 5.23 4.65 -15.33
C SER A 186 3.83 4.63 -15.95
N ALA A 187 3.00 3.64 -15.60
CA ALA A 187 1.62 3.55 -16.10
C ALA A 187 0.75 4.67 -15.55
N GLU A 188 0.98 5.08 -14.30
CA GLU A 188 0.24 6.17 -13.67
C GLU A 188 0.77 7.57 -14.06
N ASN A 189 2.05 7.67 -14.46
CA ASN A 189 2.66 8.91 -14.98
C ASN A 189 2.43 9.12 -16.48
N LYS A 190 1.88 8.15 -17.21
CA LYS A 190 1.37 8.45 -18.53
C LYS A 190 0.28 9.50 -18.35
N PRO A 191 0.31 10.64 -19.11
CA PRO A 191 -0.87 11.49 -19.18
C PRO A 191 -2.00 10.51 -19.41
N VAL A 192 -3.05 10.61 -18.60
CA VAL A 192 -4.28 9.88 -18.84
C VAL A 192 -4.72 10.35 -20.22
N ASP A 193 -4.24 9.64 -21.24
CA ASP A 193 -4.86 9.69 -22.56
C ASP A 193 -6.29 9.35 -22.22
N SER A 194 -7.10 10.39 -22.21
CA SER A 194 -8.41 10.45 -21.61
C SER A 194 -9.02 9.05 -21.56
N VAL A 195 -9.08 8.45 -20.36
CA VAL A 195 -10.14 7.48 -20.10
C VAL A 195 -11.36 8.26 -20.52
N LYS A 196 -11.88 7.97 -21.71
CA LYS A 196 -13.10 8.59 -22.20
C LYS A 196 -14.10 8.29 -21.11
N LYS A 197 -14.31 9.26 -20.21
CA LYS A 197 -15.35 9.15 -19.20
C LYS A 197 -16.57 8.75 -20.00
N LYS A 198 -17.10 7.56 -19.75
CA LYS A 198 -18.27 7.06 -20.44
C LYS A 198 -19.43 7.91 -19.94
N TYR A 199 -19.71 8.97 -20.67
CA TYR A 199 -20.85 9.83 -20.36
C TYR A 199 -22.09 9.23 -21.02
N TYR A 200 -23.08 8.96 -20.24
CA TYR A 200 -24.43 8.74 -20.75
C TYR A 200 -25.02 10.12 -21.00
N ARG A 201 -25.20 10.48 -22.28
CA ARG A 201 -25.80 11.76 -22.65
C ARG A 201 -27.26 11.55 -22.93
N VAL A 202 -28.09 12.40 -22.33
CA VAL A 202 -29.53 12.47 -22.63
C VAL A 202 -29.72 13.61 -23.63
N GLN A 203 -30.16 13.28 -24.85
CA GLN A 203 -30.46 14.28 -25.86
C GLN A 203 -31.93 14.70 -25.71
N ILE A 204 -32.15 16.00 -25.52
CA ILE A 204 -33.48 16.56 -25.28
C ILE A 204 -34.08 17.29 -26.51
N GLY A 205 -33.42 17.14 -27.65
CA GLY A 205 -33.90 17.68 -28.93
C GLY A 205 -32.81 17.64 -29.98
N ALA A 206 -33.22 17.70 -31.26
CA ALA A 206 -32.38 17.94 -32.41
C ALA A 206 -33.09 18.98 -33.29
N TYR A 207 -32.38 20.03 -33.71
CA TYR A 207 -32.94 21.18 -34.40
C TYR A 207 -32.08 21.51 -35.61
N SER A 208 -32.72 21.79 -36.75
CA SER A 208 -32.04 22.27 -37.97
C SER A 208 -31.73 23.77 -37.93
N ASP A 209 -32.38 24.50 -37.01
CA ASP A 209 -32.23 25.94 -36.80
C ASP A 209 -31.57 26.21 -35.45
N SER A 210 -30.52 27.06 -35.42
CA SER A 210 -29.77 27.38 -34.23
C SER A 210 -30.60 28.13 -33.19
N ALA A 211 -31.50 29.00 -33.59
CA ALA A 211 -32.34 29.78 -32.67
C ALA A 211 -33.29 28.88 -31.89
N ASN A 212 -33.79 27.81 -32.51
CA ASN A 212 -34.63 26.81 -31.84
C ASN A 212 -33.80 25.99 -30.85
N ALA A 213 -32.54 25.63 -31.18
CA ALA A 213 -31.65 24.94 -30.29
C ALA A 213 -31.30 25.80 -29.06
N GLU A 214 -30.99 27.08 -29.27
CA GLU A 214 -30.70 28.05 -28.20
C GLU A 214 -31.88 28.28 -27.28
N ALA A 215 -33.11 28.38 -27.82
CA ALA A 215 -34.34 28.50 -27.04
C ALA A 215 -34.56 27.26 -26.18
N GLN A 216 -34.27 26.05 -26.68
CA GLN A 216 -34.37 24.83 -25.91
C GLN A 216 -33.30 24.73 -24.82
N LEU A 217 -32.05 25.16 -25.13
CA LEU A 217 -30.98 25.24 -24.14
C LEU A 217 -31.32 26.16 -22.97
N ALA A 218 -31.92 27.34 -23.29
CA ALA A 218 -32.39 28.28 -22.26
C ALA A 218 -33.45 27.65 -21.33
N LYS A 219 -34.41 26.90 -21.92
CA LYS A 219 -35.43 26.15 -21.13
C LYS A 219 -34.81 25.09 -20.25
N ALA A 220 -33.81 24.31 -20.76
CA ALA A 220 -33.14 23.30 -19.99
C ALA A 220 -32.38 23.92 -18.81
N LYS A 221 -31.63 25.00 -19.01
CA LYS A 221 -30.90 25.70 -17.95
C LYS A 221 -31.85 26.24 -16.88
N LYS A 222 -32.99 26.81 -17.29
CA LYS A 222 -34.04 27.29 -16.36
C LYS A 222 -34.70 26.17 -15.57
N ALA A 223 -34.74 24.95 -16.11
CA ALA A 223 -35.21 23.74 -15.45
C ALA A 223 -34.18 23.09 -14.52
N GLY A 224 -32.97 23.70 -14.32
CA GLY A 224 -31.97 23.24 -13.39
C GLY A 224 -30.79 22.46 -14.03
N PHE A 225 -30.80 22.25 -15.35
CA PHE A 225 -29.67 21.60 -16.05
C PHE A 225 -28.61 22.65 -16.44
N THR A 226 -27.87 23.15 -15.44
CA THR A 226 -26.95 24.29 -15.59
C THR A 226 -25.76 24.02 -16.52
N ASP A 227 -25.38 22.75 -16.68
CA ASP A 227 -24.30 22.25 -17.53
C ASP A 227 -24.77 21.84 -18.95
N ALA A 228 -26.04 22.06 -19.29
CA ALA A 228 -26.56 21.79 -20.61
C ALA A 228 -25.83 22.63 -21.68
N PHE A 229 -25.57 22.04 -22.84
CA PHE A 229 -24.88 22.67 -23.96
C PHE A 229 -25.42 22.19 -25.32
N ILE A 230 -25.19 22.97 -26.38
CA ILE A 230 -25.48 22.56 -27.75
C ILE A 230 -24.25 21.85 -28.31
N LYS A 231 -24.46 20.70 -28.94
CA LYS A 231 -23.45 19.97 -29.69
C LYS A 231 -23.83 20.01 -31.18
N TYR A 232 -22.90 20.41 -32.03
CA TYR A 232 -23.03 20.31 -33.47
C TYR A 232 -22.46 18.97 -33.93
N ASP A 233 -23.16 18.25 -34.79
CA ASP A 233 -22.74 17.01 -35.42
C ASP A 233 -22.31 17.29 -36.85
#